data_37a192b15ba0df41e127f86b9c3616c2
#
_entry.id   37a192b15ba0df41e127f86b9c3616c2
#
_cell.length_a   1.000
_cell.length_b   1.000
_cell.length_c   1.000
_cell.angle_alpha   90.00
_cell.angle_beta   90.00
_cell.angle_gamma   90.00
#
_symmetry.space_group_name_H-M   'P 1'
#
loop_
_entity.id
_entity.type
_entity.pdbx_description
1 polymer ?
#
loop_
_entity_poly.entity_id
_entity_poly.type
_entity_poly.pdbx_seq_one_letter_code
_entity_poly.pdbx_strand_id
1 'polypeptide(L)'
;MAVNEAESLRAFIAVELCDYVRQELKELENLLKKLTNIPAKWVPPENMHLTIIFLGQVPGIKIRLVERALAETGGKFDSFHLGLSKLGAFPNMTRPRTLWVGLDGDVAKLLLLHKSLSEKIESLGFKLENRHFSPHLTLARIRGEATESDIRVLPKAVSQIKVTPINFEVKGLSLIESRLLAGGPVYSALYQREFG
;
A
#
# COMPACT_ATOMS: atom_id res chain seq x y z
N MET A 1 14.53 10.54 -14.36
CA MET A 1 14.78 9.88 -15.68
C MET A 1 13.63 10.23 -16.62
N ALA A 2 13.89 10.52 -17.89
CA ALA A 2 12.82 10.72 -18.86
C ALA A 2 12.14 9.37 -19.11
N VAL A 3 10.82 9.31 -18.93
CA VAL A 3 10.02 8.12 -19.24
C VAL A 3 9.95 7.99 -20.77
N ASN A 4 10.25 6.80 -21.28
CA ASN A 4 10.10 6.53 -22.72
C ASN A 4 8.60 6.49 -23.05
N GLU A 5 8.13 7.44 -23.84
CA GLU A 5 6.70 7.59 -24.19
C GLU A 5 6.14 6.39 -24.96
N ALA A 6 7.00 5.60 -25.60
CA ALA A 6 6.62 4.40 -26.36
C ALA A 6 6.40 3.15 -25.48
N GLU A 7 6.81 3.16 -24.22
CA GLU A 7 6.74 2.02 -23.32
C GLU A 7 5.55 2.15 -22.34
N SER A 8 4.99 1.01 -21.94
CA SER A 8 4.01 0.96 -20.86
C SER A 8 4.70 0.55 -19.58
N LEU A 9 4.41 1.28 -18.50
CA LEU A 9 4.95 1.05 -17.16
C LEU A 9 3.86 0.53 -16.24
N ARG A 10 4.18 -0.47 -15.42
CA ARG A 10 3.27 -0.82 -14.33
C ARG A 10 3.45 0.19 -13.20
N ALA A 11 2.39 0.89 -12.85
CA ALA A 11 2.46 1.95 -11.86
C ALA A 11 1.30 1.92 -10.86
N PHE A 12 1.52 2.59 -9.73
CA PHE A 12 0.53 2.81 -8.68
C PHE A 12 0.82 4.13 -7.96
N ILE A 13 -0.18 4.67 -7.28
CA ILE A 13 -0.06 5.85 -6.44
C ILE A 13 -0.08 5.42 -4.99
N ALA A 14 0.86 5.92 -4.18
CA ALA A 14 1.01 5.55 -2.79
C ALA A 14 1.44 6.72 -1.90
N VAL A 15 1.24 6.55 -0.59
CA VAL A 15 1.95 7.29 0.46
C VAL A 15 3.18 6.48 0.85
N GLU A 16 4.33 7.10 0.82
CA GLU A 16 5.57 6.51 1.32
C GLU A 16 5.62 6.59 2.84
N LEU A 17 6.18 5.55 3.45
CA LEU A 17 6.30 5.46 4.90
C LEU A 17 7.67 5.95 5.36
N CYS A 18 7.72 6.61 6.50
CA CYS A 18 8.97 6.93 7.17
C CYS A 18 9.60 5.69 7.83
N ASP A 19 10.89 5.76 8.13
CA ASP A 19 11.66 4.59 8.55
C ASP A 19 11.17 3.99 9.87
N TYR A 20 10.75 4.80 10.83
CA TYR A 20 10.25 4.27 12.10
C TYR A 20 8.95 3.47 11.94
N VAL A 21 8.06 3.83 10.98
CA VAL A 21 6.87 3.03 10.66
C VAL A 21 7.26 1.72 9.98
N ARG A 22 8.21 1.77 9.04
CA ARG A 22 8.73 0.56 8.38
C ARG A 22 9.36 -0.40 9.39
N GLN A 23 10.09 0.14 10.38
CA GLN A 23 10.68 -0.67 11.45
C GLN A 23 9.62 -1.37 12.29
N GLU A 24 8.57 -0.65 12.73
CA GLU A 24 7.46 -1.25 13.49
C GLU A 24 6.75 -2.34 12.69
N LEU A 25 6.47 -2.10 11.40
CA LEU A 25 5.89 -3.11 10.52
C LEU A 25 6.79 -4.35 10.42
N LYS A 26 8.11 -4.16 10.38
CA LYS A 26 9.08 -5.26 10.39
C LYS A 26 9.06 -6.06 11.68
N GLU A 27 8.89 -5.40 12.80
CA GLU A 27 8.75 -6.08 14.10
C GLU A 27 7.46 -6.89 14.18
N LEU A 28 6.34 -6.33 13.68
CA LEU A 28 5.08 -7.07 13.58
C LEU A 28 5.20 -8.31 12.67
N GLU A 29 5.92 -8.20 11.53
CA GLU A 29 6.25 -9.36 10.70
C GLU A 29 7.05 -10.41 11.48
N ASN A 30 8.07 -9.99 12.23
CA ASN A 30 8.92 -10.91 12.98
C ASN A 30 8.13 -11.64 14.08
N LEU A 31 7.20 -10.94 14.73
CA LEU A 31 6.28 -11.56 15.71
C LEU A 31 5.35 -12.57 15.03
N LEU A 32 4.76 -12.23 13.90
CA LEU A 32 3.93 -13.16 13.12
C LEU A 32 4.72 -14.39 12.70
N LYS A 33 5.97 -14.22 12.21
CA LYS A 33 6.85 -15.33 11.83
C LYS A 33 7.18 -16.25 13.00
N LYS A 34 7.37 -15.69 14.21
CA LYS A 34 7.64 -16.49 15.42
C LYS A 34 6.41 -17.28 15.90
N LEU A 35 5.22 -16.72 15.72
CA LEU A 35 3.97 -17.32 16.20
C LEU A 35 3.31 -18.23 15.16
N THR A 36 3.74 -18.15 13.90
CA THR A 36 3.19 -18.93 12.79
C THR A 36 4.32 -19.42 11.89
N ASN A 37 4.18 -20.61 11.32
CA ASN A 37 5.08 -21.08 10.25
C ASN A 37 4.39 -20.97 8.88
N ILE A 38 3.46 -20.02 8.74
CA ILE A 38 2.64 -19.91 7.52
C ILE A 38 3.53 -19.63 6.31
N PRO A 39 3.40 -20.40 5.22
CA PRO A 39 4.08 -20.12 3.96
C PRO A 39 3.60 -18.79 3.36
N ALA A 40 4.45 -17.78 3.42
CA ALA A 40 4.11 -16.43 2.96
C ALA A 40 5.29 -15.74 2.29
N LYS A 41 4.99 -14.87 1.33
CA LYS A 41 5.94 -13.89 0.79
C LYS A 41 5.79 -12.62 1.60
N TRP A 42 6.74 -12.39 2.49
CA TRP A 42 6.80 -11.19 3.33
C TRP A 42 7.25 -9.99 2.51
N VAL A 43 6.72 -8.82 2.83
CA VAL A 43 7.06 -7.58 2.12
C VAL A 43 8.34 -7.01 2.71
N PRO A 44 9.42 -6.82 1.92
CA PRO A 44 10.62 -6.15 2.41
C PRO A 44 10.30 -4.74 2.91
N PRO A 45 10.94 -4.25 3.99
CA PRO A 45 10.65 -2.93 4.58
C PRO A 45 10.71 -1.77 3.56
N GLU A 46 11.67 -1.82 2.63
CA GLU A 46 11.83 -0.85 1.55
C GLU A 46 10.66 -0.83 0.57
N ASN A 47 9.91 -1.91 0.48
CA ASN A 47 8.73 -2.04 -0.38
C ASN A 47 7.41 -1.79 0.35
N MET A 48 7.45 -1.49 1.66
CA MET A 48 6.25 -1.18 2.44
C MET A 48 5.75 0.24 2.13
N HIS A 49 4.48 0.35 1.77
CA HIS A 49 3.82 1.62 1.44
C HIS A 49 2.32 1.51 1.64
N LEU A 50 1.64 2.64 1.75
CA LEU A 50 0.17 2.70 1.71
C LEU A 50 -0.27 2.93 0.27
N THR A 51 -0.73 1.90 -0.40
CA THR A 51 -1.27 2.04 -1.77
C THR A 51 -2.59 2.83 -1.73
N ILE A 52 -2.68 3.86 -2.55
CA ILE A 52 -3.91 4.65 -2.73
C ILE A 52 -4.65 4.17 -3.97
N ILE A 53 -3.99 4.08 -5.14
CA ILE A 53 -4.61 3.65 -6.40
C ILE A 53 -3.64 2.76 -7.18
N PHE A 54 -4.10 1.58 -7.60
CA PHE A 54 -3.40 0.79 -8.61
C PHE A 54 -3.81 1.27 -10.00
N LEU A 55 -2.83 1.68 -10.83
CA LEU A 55 -3.05 2.12 -12.20
C LEU A 55 -2.88 0.99 -13.23
N GLY A 56 -2.20 -0.09 -12.83
CA GLY A 56 -1.86 -1.18 -13.75
C GLY A 56 -0.82 -0.76 -14.78
N GLN A 57 -0.99 -1.15 -16.03
CA GLN A 57 -0.15 -0.75 -17.15
C GLN A 57 -0.52 0.65 -17.63
N VAL A 58 0.40 1.58 -17.50
CA VAL A 58 0.23 3.00 -17.86
C VAL A 58 1.09 3.27 -19.11
N PRO A 59 0.51 3.67 -20.25
CA PRO A 59 1.28 4.13 -21.39
C PRO A 59 2.18 5.30 -21.02
N GLY A 60 3.44 5.30 -21.44
CA GLY A 60 4.42 6.35 -21.09
C GLY A 60 3.92 7.76 -21.37
N ILE A 61 3.19 7.95 -22.47
CA ILE A 61 2.56 9.24 -22.82
C ILE A 61 1.53 9.73 -21.77
N LYS A 62 0.92 8.83 -21.01
CA LYS A 62 -0.04 9.18 -19.94
C LYS A 62 0.62 9.50 -18.60
N ILE A 63 1.89 9.20 -18.41
CA ILE A 63 2.58 9.42 -17.12
C ILE A 63 2.49 10.88 -16.68
N ARG A 64 2.78 11.83 -17.59
CA ARG A 64 2.68 13.26 -17.29
C ARG A 64 1.25 13.72 -16.94
N LEU A 65 0.23 13.07 -17.47
CA LEU A 65 -1.15 13.36 -17.11
C LEU A 65 -1.45 12.90 -15.67
N VAL A 66 -0.90 11.74 -15.27
CA VAL A 66 -1.01 11.24 -13.91
C VAL A 66 -0.23 12.14 -12.93
N GLU A 67 1.00 12.55 -13.27
CA GLU A 67 1.79 13.49 -12.47
C GLU A 67 1.01 14.79 -12.22
N ARG A 68 0.40 15.35 -13.28
CA ARG A 68 -0.44 16.55 -13.17
C ARG A 68 -1.66 16.31 -12.28
N ALA A 69 -2.31 15.16 -12.38
CA ALA A 69 -3.44 14.80 -11.51
C ALA A 69 -3.01 14.73 -10.03
N LEU A 70 -1.82 14.17 -9.74
CA LEU A 70 -1.27 14.17 -8.39
C LEU A 70 -0.98 15.60 -7.90
N ALA A 71 -0.35 16.43 -8.74
CA ALA A 71 -0.02 17.81 -8.40
C ALA A 71 -1.28 18.64 -8.06
N GLU A 72 -2.31 18.54 -8.90
CA GLU A 72 -3.57 19.27 -8.74
C GLU A 72 -4.38 18.77 -7.54
N THR A 73 -4.35 17.46 -7.27
CA THR A 73 -5.04 16.88 -6.10
C THR A 73 -4.27 17.19 -4.83
N GLY A 74 -2.95 16.92 -4.80
CA GLY A 74 -2.12 17.14 -3.62
C GLY A 74 -2.10 18.59 -3.15
N GLY A 75 -2.14 19.56 -4.06
CA GLY A 75 -2.22 20.99 -3.73
C GLY A 75 -3.54 21.45 -3.06
N LYS A 76 -4.52 20.56 -2.91
CA LYS A 76 -5.79 20.84 -2.23
C LYS A 76 -5.89 20.21 -0.84
N PHE A 77 -4.86 19.51 -0.41
CA PHE A 77 -4.81 18.82 0.87
C PHE A 77 -3.64 19.34 1.69
N ASP A 78 -3.88 19.54 2.97
CA ASP A 78 -2.84 19.72 3.97
C ASP A 78 -2.37 18.35 4.48
N SER A 79 -1.18 18.31 5.08
CA SER A 79 -0.71 17.10 5.76
C SER A 79 -1.69 16.66 6.87
N PHE A 80 -1.71 15.38 7.15
CA PHE A 80 -2.59 14.79 8.16
C PHE A 80 -1.94 13.56 8.80
N HIS A 81 -2.49 13.10 9.92
CA HIS A 81 -1.88 12.02 10.68
C HIS A 81 -2.70 10.72 10.58
N LEU A 82 -1.98 9.62 10.37
CA LEU A 82 -2.52 8.27 10.47
C LEU A 82 -1.80 7.51 11.57
N GLY A 83 -2.49 6.54 12.15
CA GLY A 83 -1.94 5.63 13.15
C GLY A 83 -2.00 4.19 12.66
N LEU A 84 -1.11 3.34 13.21
CA LEU A 84 -1.23 1.89 13.07
C LEU A 84 -2.32 1.38 14.00
N SER A 85 -3.17 0.48 13.51
CA SER A 85 -4.28 -0.05 14.29
C SER A 85 -4.17 -1.57 14.47
N LYS A 86 -5.06 -2.37 13.95
CA LYS A 86 -5.10 -3.82 14.15
C LYS A 86 -4.50 -4.61 13.00
N LEU A 87 -4.04 -5.82 13.29
CA LEU A 87 -3.71 -6.82 12.26
C LEU A 87 -4.98 -7.41 11.65
N GLY A 88 -4.91 -7.72 10.36
CA GLY A 88 -6.01 -8.33 9.64
C GLY A 88 -5.56 -9.15 8.44
N ALA A 89 -6.56 -9.75 7.76
CA ALA A 89 -6.31 -10.51 6.54
C ALA A 89 -7.40 -10.26 5.49
N PHE A 90 -7.03 -10.27 4.22
CA PHE A 90 -7.96 -10.30 3.11
C PHE A 90 -7.99 -11.69 2.46
N PRO A 91 -9.19 -12.16 2.04
CA PRO A 91 -10.51 -11.58 2.30
C PRO A 91 -10.94 -11.67 3.77
N ASN A 92 -10.42 -12.62 4.54
CA ASN A 92 -10.67 -12.80 5.98
C ASN A 92 -9.64 -13.77 6.59
N MET A 93 -9.70 -13.98 7.92
CA MET A 93 -8.76 -14.85 8.65
C MET A 93 -8.96 -16.34 8.41
N THR A 94 -10.09 -16.77 7.85
CA THR A 94 -10.35 -18.21 7.56
C THR A 94 -9.85 -18.62 6.17
N ARG A 95 -9.66 -17.65 5.26
CA ARG A 95 -9.13 -17.87 3.90
C ARG A 95 -8.16 -16.71 3.55
N PRO A 96 -7.09 -16.50 4.32
CA PRO A 96 -6.24 -15.35 4.14
C PRO A 96 -5.41 -15.50 2.86
N ARG A 97 -5.34 -14.40 2.10
CA ARG A 97 -4.43 -14.26 0.96
C ARG A 97 -3.39 -13.16 1.21
N THR A 98 -3.76 -12.18 2.03
CA THR A 98 -2.90 -11.04 2.36
C THR A 98 -3.03 -10.75 3.84
N LEU A 99 -1.91 -10.66 4.56
CA LEU A 99 -1.85 -10.16 5.94
C LEU A 99 -1.49 -8.67 5.90
N TRP A 100 -2.16 -7.89 6.74
CA TRP A 100 -2.02 -6.44 6.73
C TRP A 100 -2.19 -5.82 8.13
N VAL A 101 -1.71 -4.58 8.25
CA VAL A 101 -2.00 -3.69 9.39
C VAL A 101 -2.99 -2.63 8.92
N GLY A 102 -4.06 -2.45 9.68
CA GLY A 102 -5.05 -1.37 9.47
C GLY A 102 -4.54 -0.03 9.95
N LEU A 103 -5.28 0.99 9.61
CA LEU A 103 -4.96 2.37 9.94
C LEU A 103 -6.10 3.00 10.76
N ASP A 104 -5.75 3.97 11.60
CA ASP A 104 -6.67 4.86 12.31
C ASP A 104 -6.21 6.33 12.17
N GLY A 105 -6.74 7.24 13.00
CA GLY A 105 -6.46 8.66 12.89
C GLY A 105 -7.32 9.34 11.82
N ASP A 106 -6.71 10.20 11.00
CA ASP A 106 -7.40 11.00 9.97
C ASP A 106 -7.85 10.17 8.75
N VAL A 107 -8.37 8.95 8.97
CA VAL A 107 -8.82 8.05 7.88
C VAL A 107 -9.89 8.72 7.01
N ALA A 108 -10.73 9.59 7.55
CA ALA A 108 -11.71 10.33 6.77
C ALA A 108 -11.05 11.23 5.72
N LYS A 109 -9.94 11.92 6.06
CA LYS A 109 -9.16 12.72 5.10
C LYS A 109 -8.53 11.84 4.02
N LEU A 110 -7.99 10.68 4.41
CA LEU A 110 -7.45 9.70 3.46
C LEU A 110 -8.50 9.20 2.47
N LEU A 111 -9.72 8.92 2.92
CA LEU A 111 -10.83 8.51 2.05
C LEU A 111 -11.24 9.63 1.09
N LEU A 112 -11.27 10.90 1.54
CA LEU A 112 -11.53 12.05 0.68
C LEU A 112 -10.43 12.24 -0.36
N LEU A 113 -9.16 12.09 0.03
CA LEU A 113 -8.02 12.13 -0.88
C LEU A 113 -8.12 11.03 -1.95
N HIS A 114 -8.38 9.79 -1.52
CA HIS A 114 -8.58 8.66 -2.43
C HIS A 114 -9.72 8.95 -3.43
N LYS A 115 -10.87 9.42 -2.94
CA LYS A 115 -12.02 9.74 -3.79
C LYS A 115 -11.68 10.82 -4.83
N SER A 116 -11.13 11.95 -4.37
CA SER A 116 -10.76 13.08 -5.25
C SER A 116 -9.76 12.66 -6.33
N LEU A 117 -8.76 11.86 -5.94
CA LEU A 117 -7.75 11.36 -6.86
C LEU A 117 -8.33 10.33 -7.83
N SER A 118 -9.20 9.42 -7.37
CA SER A 118 -9.86 8.43 -8.22
C SER A 118 -10.71 9.08 -9.31
N GLU A 119 -11.55 10.04 -8.96
CA GLU A 119 -12.34 10.81 -9.92
C GLU A 119 -11.47 11.48 -11.00
N LYS A 120 -10.34 12.06 -10.56
CA LYS A 120 -9.39 12.69 -11.48
C LYS A 120 -8.72 11.68 -12.41
N ILE A 121 -8.26 10.55 -11.90
CA ILE A 121 -7.60 9.47 -12.67
C ILE A 121 -8.61 8.83 -13.64
N GLU A 122 -9.85 8.61 -13.23
CA GLU A 122 -10.90 8.09 -14.12
C GLU A 122 -11.20 9.05 -15.26
N SER A 123 -11.20 10.37 -15.01
CA SER A 123 -11.38 11.39 -16.06
C SER A 123 -10.28 11.39 -17.14
N LEU A 124 -9.10 10.81 -16.82
CA LEU A 124 -8.01 10.56 -17.77
C LEU A 124 -8.18 9.27 -18.58
N GLY A 125 -9.31 8.55 -18.38
CA GLY A 125 -9.64 7.31 -19.07
C GLY A 125 -8.98 6.07 -18.49
N PHE A 126 -8.57 6.10 -17.21
CA PHE A 126 -8.17 4.89 -16.48
C PHE A 126 -9.41 4.19 -15.93
N LYS A 127 -9.40 2.85 -16.03
CA LYS A 127 -10.42 2.02 -15.39
C LYS A 127 -9.87 1.57 -14.04
N LEU A 128 -10.39 2.12 -12.95
CA LEU A 128 -10.01 1.72 -11.61
C LEU A 128 -10.80 0.48 -11.17
N GLU A 129 -10.24 -0.28 -10.21
CA GLU A 129 -10.96 -1.41 -9.63
C GLU A 129 -12.19 -0.89 -8.86
N ASN A 130 -13.36 -1.41 -9.19
CA ASN A 130 -14.62 -1.05 -8.52
C ASN A 130 -14.75 -1.77 -7.16
N ARG A 131 -13.74 -1.65 -6.31
CA ARG A 131 -13.73 -2.21 -4.95
C ARG A 131 -13.71 -1.08 -3.94
N HIS A 132 -14.39 -1.31 -2.83
CA HIS A 132 -14.31 -0.39 -1.69
C HIS A 132 -12.85 -0.23 -1.26
N PHE A 133 -12.37 1.02 -1.21
CA PHE A 133 -11.03 1.32 -0.72
C PHE A 133 -10.96 1.04 0.79
N SER A 134 -10.13 0.08 1.16
CA SER A 134 -9.87 -0.29 2.54
C SER A 134 -8.40 0.01 2.85
N PRO A 135 -8.08 1.13 3.51
CA PRO A 135 -6.70 1.52 3.80
C PRO A 135 -5.97 0.48 4.65
N HIS A 136 -4.82 0.02 4.18
CA HIS A 136 -4.03 -0.99 4.88
C HIS A 136 -2.57 -0.99 4.44
N LEU A 137 -1.69 -1.47 5.31
CA LEU A 137 -0.28 -1.71 5.02
C LEU A 137 -0.05 -3.21 4.91
N THR A 138 0.33 -3.67 3.72
CA THR A 138 0.56 -5.11 3.47
C THR A 138 1.84 -5.58 4.15
N LEU A 139 1.73 -6.63 4.98
CA LEU A 139 2.88 -7.32 5.60
C LEU A 139 3.31 -8.54 4.79
N ALA A 140 2.36 -9.34 4.31
CA ALA A 140 2.67 -10.58 3.62
C ALA A 140 1.57 -11.02 2.64
N ARG A 141 1.95 -11.81 1.65
CA ARG A 141 1.03 -12.56 0.78
C ARG A 141 1.19 -14.04 1.06
N ILE A 142 0.11 -14.69 1.49
CA ILE A 142 0.08 -16.12 1.77
C ILE A 142 0.29 -16.89 0.46
N ARG A 143 1.16 -17.89 0.48
CA ARG A 143 1.44 -18.74 -0.67
C ARG A 143 0.38 -19.84 -0.81
N GLY A 144 0.22 -20.35 -2.03
CA GLY A 144 -0.79 -21.37 -2.32
C GLY A 144 -0.56 -22.73 -1.64
N GLU A 145 0.67 -23.00 -1.18
CA GLU A 145 1.01 -24.21 -0.41
C GLU A 145 0.61 -24.15 1.07
N ALA A 146 0.08 -23.02 1.57
CA ALA A 146 -0.42 -22.93 2.94
C ALA A 146 -1.56 -23.92 3.20
N THR A 147 -1.38 -24.75 4.22
CA THR A 147 -2.36 -25.78 4.62
C THR A 147 -3.44 -25.18 5.53
N GLU A 148 -4.53 -25.91 5.74
CA GLU A 148 -5.56 -25.52 6.71
C GLU A 148 -5.01 -25.42 8.14
N SER A 149 -4.03 -26.27 8.51
CA SER A 149 -3.37 -26.19 9.81
C SER A 149 -2.56 -24.92 9.97
N ASP A 150 -1.85 -24.45 8.93
CA ASP A 150 -1.12 -23.18 8.94
C ASP A 150 -2.06 -21.99 9.10
N ILE A 151 -3.23 -22.04 8.44
CA ILE A 151 -4.22 -20.97 8.50
C ILE A 151 -4.92 -20.94 9.87
N ARG A 152 -5.21 -22.08 10.46
CA ARG A 152 -5.96 -22.20 11.73
C ARG A 152 -5.25 -21.54 12.92
N VAL A 153 -3.93 -21.40 12.89
CA VAL A 153 -3.16 -20.74 13.97
C VAL A 153 -3.17 -19.22 13.88
N LEU A 154 -3.49 -18.64 12.71
CA LEU A 154 -3.41 -17.18 12.48
C LEU A 154 -4.31 -16.36 13.41
N PRO A 155 -5.60 -16.68 13.63
CA PRO A 155 -6.44 -15.86 14.51
C PRO A 155 -5.88 -15.79 15.92
N LYS A 156 -5.35 -16.90 16.45
CA LYS A 156 -4.72 -16.94 17.77
C LYS A 156 -3.42 -16.15 17.79
N ALA A 157 -2.56 -16.30 16.79
CA ALA A 157 -1.31 -15.53 16.69
C ALA A 157 -1.58 -14.02 16.61
N VAL A 158 -2.52 -13.61 15.76
CA VAL A 158 -2.93 -12.20 15.62
C VAL A 158 -3.48 -11.62 16.94
N SER A 159 -4.29 -12.39 17.69
CA SER A 159 -4.83 -11.94 18.97
C SER A 159 -3.77 -11.76 20.07
N GLN A 160 -2.62 -12.41 19.96
CA GLN A 160 -1.48 -12.28 20.88
C GLN A 160 -0.58 -11.08 20.57
N ILE A 161 -0.68 -10.52 19.36
CA ILE A 161 0.16 -9.39 18.94
C ILE A 161 -0.59 -8.09 19.24
N LYS A 162 0.00 -7.28 20.10
CA LYS A 162 -0.45 -5.92 20.33
C LYS A 162 0.30 -4.99 19.38
N VAL A 163 -0.43 -4.35 18.48
CA VAL A 163 0.14 -3.31 17.60
C VAL A 163 0.46 -2.10 18.46
N THR A 164 1.70 -1.62 18.40
CA THR A 164 2.11 -0.40 19.09
C THR A 164 1.38 0.80 18.48
N PRO A 165 0.72 1.66 19.26
CA PRO A 165 0.14 2.88 18.73
C PRO A 165 1.23 3.81 18.23
N ILE A 166 1.40 3.88 16.91
CA ILE A 166 2.34 4.79 16.23
C ILE A 166 1.53 5.70 15.34
N ASN A 167 1.75 7.01 15.51
CA ASN A 167 1.21 8.03 14.61
C ASN A 167 2.29 8.51 13.65
N PHE A 168 1.94 8.69 12.40
CA PHE A 168 2.83 9.23 11.38
C PHE A 168 2.11 10.24 10.50
N GLU A 169 2.86 11.21 10.02
CA GLU A 169 2.36 12.26 9.16
C GLU A 169 2.36 11.80 7.70
N VAL A 170 1.24 11.99 7.03
CA VAL A 170 1.09 11.84 5.58
C VAL A 170 1.34 13.20 4.95
N LYS A 171 2.51 13.35 4.31
CA LYS A 171 2.98 14.63 3.75
C LYS A 171 2.73 14.78 2.27
N GLY A 172 2.36 13.70 1.57
CA GLY A 172 2.23 13.76 0.13
C GLY A 172 1.93 12.41 -0.51
N LEU A 173 2.00 12.39 -1.84
CA LEU A 173 1.75 11.26 -2.70
C LEU A 173 2.93 11.01 -3.64
N SER A 174 3.17 9.74 -3.94
CA SER A 174 4.16 9.32 -4.93
C SER A 174 3.51 8.51 -6.04
N LEU A 175 3.87 8.80 -7.29
CA LEU A 175 3.66 7.90 -8.43
C LEU A 175 4.85 6.96 -8.49
N ILE A 176 4.61 5.66 -8.37
CA ILE A 176 5.65 4.64 -8.25
C ILE A 176 5.54 3.66 -9.41
N GLU A 177 6.66 3.44 -10.11
CA GLU A 177 6.82 2.34 -11.06
C GLU A 177 7.08 1.03 -10.31
N SER A 178 6.48 -0.05 -10.79
CA SER A 178 6.69 -1.40 -10.29
C SER A 178 7.30 -2.29 -11.36
N ARG A 179 8.58 -2.59 -11.28
CA ARG A 179 9.25 -3.56 -12.14
C ARG A 179 9.30 -4.91 -11.46
N LEU A 180 8.77 -5.94 -12.12
CA LEU A 180 8.79 -7.30 -11.62
C LEU A 180 10.10 -7.99 -12.07
N LEU A 181 11.01 -8.21 -11.15
CA LEU A 181 12.26 -8.93 -11.37
C LEU A 181 12.21 -10.33 -10.73
N ALA A 182 13.18 -11.19 -11.06
CA ALA A 182 13.28 -12.54 -10.49
C ALA A 182 13.30 -12.55 -8.94
N GLY A 183 13.92 -11.55 -8.30
CA GLY A 183 13.96 -11.37 -6.84
C GLY A 183 12.68 -10.80 -6.22
N GLY A 184 11.77 -10.30 -7.04
CA GLY A 184 10.54 -9.64 -6.58
C GLY A 184 10.32 -8.28 -7.22
N PRO A 185 9.30 -7.52 -6.78
CA PRO A 185 9.06 -6.19 -7.30
C PRO A 185 10.14 -5.21 -6.81
N VAL A 186 10.62 -4.40 -7.74
CA VAL A 186 11.47 -3.23 -7.46
C VAL A 186 10.64 -1.99 -7.76
N TYR A 187 10.60 -1.08 -6.80
CA TYR A 187 9.83 0.15 -6.88
C TYR A 187 10.74 1.35 -7.11
N SER A 188 10.33 2.25 -8.00
CA SER A 188 11.03 3.50 -8.29
C SER A 188 10.04 4.65 -8.34
N ALA A 189 10.28 5.70 -7.57
CA ALA A 189 9.43 6.89 -7.64
C ALA A 189 9.65 7.60 -8.99
N LEU A 190 8.56 7.81 -9.72
CA LEU A 190 8.53 8.58 -10.96
C LEU A 190 8.26 10.05 -10.67
N TYR A 191 7.39 10.32 -9.71
CA TYR A 191 6.99 11.65 -9.32
C TYR A 191 6.56 11.67 -7.85
N GLN A 192 6.85 12.76 -7.15
CA GLN A 192 6.44 12.99 -5.77
C GLN A 192 5.77 14.36 -5.66
N ARG A 193 4.69 14.44 -4.90
CA ARG A 193 3.99 15.68 -4.59
C ARG A 193 3.76 15.78 -3.09
N GLU A 194 4.37 16.74 -2.47
CA GLU A 194 4.03 17.12 -1.09
C GLU A 194 2.70 17.88 -1.09
N PHE A 195 1.95 17.74 -0.02
CA PHE A 195 0.76 18.55 0.27
C PHE A 195 1.21 19.98 0.59
N GLY A 196 0.37 20.95 0.31
CA GLY A 196 0.83 22.31 0.39
C GLY A 196 -0.07 23.24 1.03
#